data_76be148d85ade6f8eb06d6a02dfbb986
#
_entry.id   76be148d85ade6f8eb06d6a02dfbb986
#
_cell.length_a   1.000
_cell.length_b   1.000
_cell.length_c   1.000
_cell.angle_alpha   90.00
_cell.angle_beta   90.00
_cell.angle_gamma   90.00
#
_symmetry.space_group_name_H-M   'P 1'
#
loop_
_entity.id
_entity.type
_entity.pdbx_description
1 polymer ?
#
loop_
_entity_poly.entity_id
_entity_poly.type
_entity_poly.pdbx_seq_one_letter_code
_entity_poly.pdbx_strand_id
1 'polypeptide(L)'
;MKNVDLIMATGGSGMVKAAYSSGTPAIGVGPGNCNVVIDESADLRMAVESIIHSKTFDNGMICASEQHITVLASVYDEVKRLLKEARCYFLKDDEAAKVAEVFFNSKTHGVKPGAVGQTANRLAEMAGIDVPYDTKVLIYETDDTSHDCAWANEKLTTLLGMYKAETLDEAYDICYKLVLEGGAGHSAALYIDPAEEEKITKFGLRMKAGRVIINQPTSFAGIGALYNFDIAPSLTLGPGAVGHSAYMGNTNYEQLLDIKVLTMRKENMLWLQLPKKVYFKTGCTPVALREMKEVYDFKRAFIITDSTLYQLGACDAIINQLRDSGIETDRKSVV
;
A
#
# COMPACT_ATOMS: atom_id res chain seq x y z
N MET A 1 -20.97 14.02 -17.54
CA MET A 1 -19.51 14.16 -17.58
C MET A 1 -19.04 15.40 -18.35
N LYS A 2 -19.71 15.85 -19.41
CA LYS A 2 -19.23 16.99 -20.23
C LYS A 2 -19.49 18.40 -19.66
N ASN A 3 -20.22 18.53 -18.56
CA ASN A 3 -20.64 19.82 -17.99
C ASN A 3 -19.89 20.15 -16.69
N VAL A 4 -18.70 19.60 -16.51
CA VAL A 4 -17.82 19.83 -15.35
C VAL A 4 -16.37 19.97 -15.83
N ASP A 5 -15.55 20.67 -15.06
CA ASP A 5 -14.14 20.91 -15.39
C ASP A 5 -13.26 19.73 -15.04
N LEU A 6 -13.63 18.95 -14.01
CA LEU A 6 -12.92 17.74 -13.57
C LEU A 6 -13.93 16.67 -13.16
N ILE A 7 -13.64 15.43 -13.55
CA ILE A 7 -14.40 14.23 -13.14
C ILE A 7 -13.59 13.46 -12.09
N MET A 8 -14.22 13.16 -10.97
CA MET A 8 -13.75 12.14 -10.03
C MET A 8 -14.68 10.93 -10.14
N ALA A 9 -14.14 9.80 -10.61
CA ALA A 9 -14.93 8.60 -10.86
C ALA A 9 -14.33 7.42 -10.11
N THR A 10 -14.98 7.00 -9.01
CA THR A 10 -14.63 5.79 -8.26
C THR A 10 -15.68 4.72 -8.52
N GLY A 11 -15.26 3.56 -9.05
CA GLY A 11 -16.18 2.47 -9.35
C GLY A 11 -15.60 1.44 -10.29
N GLY A 12 -16.46 0.58 -10.83
CA GLY A 12 -16.05 -0.49 -11.75
C GLY A 12 -15.38 0.06 -13.03
N SER A 13 -14.61 -0.81 -13.70
CA SER A 13 -13.81 -0.49 -14.89
C SER A 13 -14.59 0.21 -16.00
N GLY A 14 -15.89 -0.13 -16.17
CA GLY A 14 -16.76 0.52 -17.15
C GLY A 14 -16.99 2.02 -16.86
N MET A 15 -17.18 2.39 -15.61
CA MET A 15 -17.34 3.79 -15.20
C MET A 15 -16.05 4.58 -15.42
N VAL A 16 -14.92 4.02 -15.03
CA VAL A 16 -13.59 4.63 -15.21
C VAL A 16 -13.30 4.84 -16.70
N LYS A 17 -13.56 3.83 -17.53
CA LYS A 17 -13.43 3.94 -18.98
C LYS A 17 -14.33 5.05 -19.57
N ALA A 18 -15.57 5.14 -19.11
CA ALA A 18 -16.50 6.19 -19.57
C ALA A 18 -16.01 7.58 -19.14
N ALA A 19 -15.46 7.74 -17.93
CA ALA A 19 -14.88 9.00 -17.46
C ALA A 19 -13.72 9.47 -18.36
N TYR A 20 -12.75 8.60 -18.59
CA TYR A 20 -11.59 8.92 -19.44
C TYR A 20 -11.97 9.13 -20.92
N SER A 21 -13.02 8.46 -21.41
CA SER A 21 -13.48 8.59 -22.79
C SER A 21 -14.37 9.83 -23.01
N SER A 22 -14.72 10.58 -21.96
CA SER A 22 -15.61 11.74 -22.06
C SER A 22 -14.96 12.95 -22.72
N GLY A 23 -13.63 13.01 -22.76
CA GLY A 23 -12.85 14.18 -23.19
C GLY A 23 -12.73 15.27 -22.12
N THR A 24 -13.31 15.10 -20.95
CA THR A 24 -13.14 15.97 -19.77
C THR A 24 -12.00 15.42 -18.91
N PRO A 25 -11.11 16.26 -18.32
CA PRO A 25 -10.11 15.82 -17.37
C PRO A 25 -10.73 14.94 -16.29
N ALA A 26 -10.09 13.82 -15.98
CA ALA A 26 -10.66 12.84 -15.06
C ALA A 26 -9.62 12.19 -14.16
N ILE A 27 -10.01 11.90 -12.92
CA ILE A 27 -9.33 11.01 -11.99
C ILE A 27 -10.23 9.78 -11.84
N GLY A 28 -9.85 8.69 -12.48
CA GLY A 28 -10.59 7.43 -12.44
C GLY A 28 -9.93 6.46 -11.48
N VAL A 29 -10.72 5.88 -10.59
CA VAL A 29 -10.29 4.84 -9.64
C VAL A 29 -11.10 3.59 -9.89
N GLY A 30 -10.42 2.57 -10.37
CA GLY A 30 -10.97 1.25 -10.67
C GLY A 30 -11.06 0.34 -9.44
N PRO A 31 -11.34 -0.95 -9.67
CA PRO A 31 -11.45 -1.95 -8.60
C PRO A 31 -10.13 -2.11 -7.85
N GLY A 32 -10.22 -2.55 -6.60
CA GLY A 32 -9.10 -3.00 -5.79
C GLY A 32 -9.13 -4.52 -5.63
N ASN A 33 -7.98 -5.14 -5.43
CA ASN A 33 -7.90 -6.56 -5.09
C ASN A 33 -6.82 -6.75 -4.03
N CYS A 34 -7.07 -6.22 -2.84
CA CYS A 34 -6.10 -6.20 -1.75
C CYS A 34 -5.79 -7.61 -1.25
N ASN A 35 -4.53 -7.94 -1.26
CA ASN A 35 -4.01 -9.20 -0.74
C ASN A 35 -3.20 -8.98 0.51
N VAL A 36 -3.33 -9.90 1.45
CA VAL A 36 -2.62 -9.90 2.73
C VAL A 36 -1.72 -11.11 2.80
N VAL A 37 -0.46 -10.90 3.17
CA VAL A 37 0.46 -11.97 3.53
C VAL A 37 0.62 -12.00 5.05
N ILE A 38 0.58 -13.19 5.65
CA ILE A 38 0.86 -13.41 7.08
C ILE A 38 2.14 -14.24 7.19
N ASP A 39 3.21 -13.59 7.65
CA ASP A 39 4.51 -14.21 7.94
C ASP A 39 4.46 -14.96 9.28
N GLU A 40 5.33 -15.96 9.45
CA GLU A 40 5.42 -16.75 10.68
C GLU A 40 5.87 -15.94 11.90
N SER A 41 6.55 -14.83 11.70
CA SER A 41 6.98 -13.91 12.76
C SER A 41 5.90 -12.93 13.21
N ALA A 42 4.73 -12.90 12.55
CA ALA A 42 3.65 -11.99 12.86
C ALA A 42 3.01 -12.27 14.22
N ASP A 43 2.49 -11.24 14.87
CA ASP A 43 1.47 -11.43 15.91
C ASP A 43 0.17 -11.91 15.24
N LEU A 44 -0.02 -13.23 15.24
CA LEU A 44 -1.12 -13.88 14.53
C LEU A 44 -2.49 -13.45 15.04
N ARG A 45 -2.63 -13.19 16.34
CA ARG A 45 -3.90 -12.73 16.92
C ARG A 45 -4.23 -11.32 16.44
N MET A 46 -3.27 -10.41 16.53
CA MET A 46 -3.41 -9.05 16.04
C MET A 46 -3.71 -9.05 14.52
N ALA A 47 -3.02 -9.89 13.75
CA ALA A 47 -3.26 -10.01 12.31
C ALA A 47 -4.70 -10.43 12.00
N VAL A 48 -5.18 -11.51 12.62
CA VAL A 48 -6.56 -12.01 12.41
C VAL A 48 -7.60 -10.99 12.86
N GLU A 49 -7.45 -10.41 14.05
CA GLU A 49 -8.39 -9.39 14.56
C GLU A 49 -8.44 -8.16 13.64
N SER A 50 -7.29 -7.70 13.15
CA SER A 50 -7.18 -6.59 12.21
C SER A 50 -7.86 -6.90 10.88
N ILE A 51 -7.63 -8.08 10.31
CA ILE A 51 -8.23 -8.52 9.05
C ILE A 51 -9.75 -8.59 9.18
N ILE A 52 -10.27 -9.20 10.25
CA ILE A 52 -11.72 -9.34 10.44
C ILE A 52 -12.37 -7.99 10.75
N HIS A 53 -11.73 -7.15 11.54
CA HIS A 53 -12.19 -5.79 11.78
C HIS A 53 -12.32 -4.99 10.49
N SER A 54 -11.29 -5.05 9.66
CA SER A 54 -11.25 -4.40 8.34
C SER A 54 -12.29 -4.98 7.38
N LYS A 55 -12.39 -6.31 7.28
CA LYS A 55 -13.29 -7.00 6.35
C LYS A 55 -14.75 -6.82 6.70
N THR A 56 -15.08 -6.66 7.97
CA THR A 56 -16.47 -6.42 8.42
C THR A 56 -16.85 -4.95 8.44
N PHE A 57 -15.88 -4.05 8.35
CA PHE A 57 -16.16 -2.62 8.19
C PHE A 57 -16.89 -2.39 6.86
N ASP A 58 -18.04 -1.75 6.94
CA ASP A 58 -18.92 -1.51 5.79
C ASP A 58 -19.20 -2.78 4.95
N ASN A 59 -19.27 -3.92 5.62
CA ASN A 59 -19.43 -5.24 5.00
C ASN A 59 -18.45 -5.52 3.84
N GLY A 60 -17.21 -5.03 3.94
CA GLY A 60 -16.16 -5.25 2.96
C GLY A 60 -16.28 -4.45 1.66
N MET A 61 -17.09 -3.39 1.63
CA MET A 61 -17.26 -2.55 0.44
C MET A 61 -16.10 -1.61 0.16
N ILE A 62 -15.24 -1.33 1.15
CA ILE A 62 -14.06 -0.52 0.91
C ILE A 62 -13.12 -1.24 -0.08
N CYS A 63 -12.75 -0.59 -1.16
CA CYS A 63 -11.90 -1.16 -2.21
C CYS A 63 -10.50 -1.57 -1.72
N ALA A 64 -10.03 -1.01 -0.59
CA ALA A 64 -8.81 -1.42 0.09
C ALA A 64 -9.02 -2.59 1.06
N SER A 65 -10.27 -3.06 1.27
CA SER A 65 -10.56 -4.20 2.13
C SER A 65 -9.86 -5.47 1.63
N GLU A 66 -9.48 -6.32 2.55
CA GLU A 66 -8.87 -7.60 2.27
C GLU A 66 -9.77 -8.44 1.36
N GLN A 67 -9.23 -8.95 0.26
CA GLN A 67 -9.92 -9.86 -0.63
C GLN A 67 -9.40 -11.29 -0.45
N HIS A 68 -8.13 -11.41 -0.07
CA HIS A 68 -7.42 -12.67 0.09
C HIS A 68 -6.45 -12.61 1.25
N ILE A 69 -6.19 -13.78 1.84
CA ILE A 69 -5.18 -13.98 2.88
C ILE A 69 -4.24 -15.09 2.38
N THR A 70 -2.96 -14.81 2.28
CA THR A 70 -1.91 -15.80 1.99
C THR A 70 -1.12 -16.04 3.27
N VAL A 71 -1.10 -17.26 3.75
CA VAL A 71 -0.54 -17.64 5.05
C VAL A 71 0.59 -18.64 4.87
N LEU A 72 1.72 -18.44 5.57
CA LEU A 72 2.80 -19.43 5.59
C LEU A 72 2.35 -20.75 6.22
N ALA A 73 2.81 -21.84 5.64
CA ALA A 73 2.45 -23.20 6.06
C ALA A 73 2.73 -23.46 7.54
N SER A 74 3.83 -22.90 8.07
CA SER A 74 4.25 -23.04 9.48
C SER A 74 3.21 -22.51 10.48
N VAL A 75 2.39 -21.52 10.10
CA VAL A 75 1.38 -20.89 10.97
C VAL A 75 -0.04 -21.04 10.44
N TYR A 76 -0.23 -21.78 9.36
CA TYR A 76 -1.51 -21.87 8.65
C TYR A 76 -2.64 -22.38 9.54
N ASP A 77 -2.41 -23.47 10.24
CA ASP A 77 -3.43 -24.09 11.09
C ASP A 77 -3.80 -23.21 12.29
N GLU A 78 -2.81 -22.49 12.85
CA GLU A 78 -3.07 -21.55 13.93
C GLU A 78 -3.87 -20.34 13.46
N VAL A 79 -3.53 -19.75 12.30
CA VAL A 79 -4.34 -18.67 11.68
C VAL A 79 -5.76 -19.14 11.42
N LYS A 80 -5.92 -20.35 10.88
CA LYS A 80 -7.25 -20.95 10.63
C LYS A 80 -8.05 -21.14 11.92
N ARG A 81 -7.38 -21.57 13.00
CA ARG A 81 -8.00 -21.69 14.32
C ARG A 81 -8.48 -20.33 14.84
N LEU A 82 -7.62 -19.32 14.75
CA LEU A 82 -7.95 -17.93 15.19
C LEU A 82 -9.08 -17.34 14.35
N LEU A 83 -9.12 -17.57 13.03
CA LEU A 83 -10.21 -17.13 12.16
C LEU A 83 -11.54 -17.77 12.57
N LYS A 84 -11.55 -19.07 12.94
CA LYS A 84 -12.77 -19.73 13.48
C LYS A 84 -13.20 -19.12 14.81
N GLU A 85 -12.27 -18.82 15.72
CA GLU A 85 -12.57 -18.10 16.97
C GLU A 85 -13.15 -16.71 16.71
N ALA A 86 -12.67 -16.03 15.65
CA ALA A 86 -13.20 -14.75 15.19
C ALA A 86 -14.54 -14.87 14.44
N ARG A 87 -15.18 -16.05 14.43
CA ARG A 87 -16.49 -16.35 13.83
C ARG A 87 -16.47 -16.32 12.31
N CYS A 88 -15.38 -16.76 11.70
CA CYS A 88 -15.33 -17.04 10.27
C CYS A 88 -15.80 -18.46 9.99
N TYR A 89 -16.54 -18.65 8.91
CA TYR A 89 -16.99 -19.94 8.42
C TYR A 89 -16.19 -20.33 7.19
N PHE A 90 -15.60 -21.53 7.22
CA PHE A 90 -14.84 -22.09 6.11
C PHE A 90 -15.76 -22.91 5.23
N LEU A 91 -15.97 -22.44 4.01
CA LEU A 91 -16.81 -23.10 3.01
C LEU A 91 -16.17 -24.40 2.55
N LYS A 92 -16.99 -25.43 2.37
CA LYS A 92 -16.63 -26.64 1.64
C LYS A 92 -16.71 -26.37 0.13
N ASP A 93 -16.15 -27.26 -0.69
CA ASP A 93 -16.10 -27.10 -2.14
C ASP A 93 -17.48 -26.93 -2.78
N ASP A 94 -18.46 -27.72 -2.33
CA ASP A 94 -19.84 -27.64 -2.81
C ASP A 94 -20.55 -26.35 -2.38
N GLU A 95 -20.26 -25.85 -1.19
CA GLU A 95 -20.76 -24.57 -0.70
C GLU A 95 -20.10 -23.39 -1.43
N ALA A 96 -18.78 -23.46 -1.65
CA ALA A 96 -18.03 -22.45 -2.40
C ALA A 96 -18.50 -22.36 -3.86
N ALA A 97 -18.84 -23.50 -4.48
CA ALA A 97 -19.41 -23.53 -5.82
C ALA A 97 -20.77 -22.82 -5.88
N LYS A 98 -21.66 -23.07 -4.91
CA LYS A 98 -22.96 -22.36 -4.80
C LYS A 98 -22.78 -20.86 -4.62
N VAL A 99 -21.86 -20.45 -3.74
CA VAL A 99 -21.51 -19.05 -3.54
C VAL A 99 -20.99 -18.43 -4.83
N ALA A 100 -20.10 -19.12 -5.55
CA ALA A 100 -19.56 -18.65 -6.81
C ALA A 100 -20.65 -18.47 -7.88
N GLU A 101 -21.55 -19.42 -8.02
CA GLU A 101 -22.66 -19.34 -8.96
C GLU A 101 -23.63 -18.19 -8.67
N VAL A 102 -23.96 -17.97 -7.39
CA VAL A 102 -24.92 -16.93 -6.98
C VAL A 102 -24.33 -15.54 -7.09
N PHE A 103 -23.06 -15.34 -6.69
CA PHE A 103 -22.52 -14.01 -6.47
C PHE A 103 -21.55 -13.52 -7.53
N PHE A 104 -20.90 -14.41 -8.28
CA PHE A 104 -19.97 -13.98 -9.32
C PHE A 104 -20.59 -14.05 -10.71
N ASN A 105 -20.15 -13.15 -11.57
CA ASN A 105 -20.55 -13.13 -12.97
C ASN A 105 -19.64 -14.08 -13.76
N SER A 106 -20.21 -15.07 -14.42
CA SER A 106 -19.46 -16.07 -15.17
C SER A 106 -18.64 -15.55 -16.35
N LYS A 107 -18.90 -14.31 -16.80
CA LYS A 107 -18.17 -13.68 -17.93
C LYS A 107 -17.13 -12.66 -17.49
N THR A 108 -17.40 -11.92 -16.41
CA THR A 108 -16.54 -10.83 -15.95
C THR A 108 -15.79 -11.19 -14.67
N HIS A 109 -16.11 -12.34 -14.08
CA HIS A 109 -15.61 -12.83 -12.80
C HIS A 109 -15.78 -11.86 -11.62
N GLY A 110 -16.34 -10.68 -11.86
CA GLY A 110 -16.66 -9.69 -10.83
C GLY A 110 -17.93 -10.06 -10.05
N VAL A 111 -18.06 -9.48 -8.87
CA VAL A 111 -19.24 -9.67 -8.01
C VAL A 111 -20.50 -9.06 -8.64
N LYS A 112 -21.60 -9.79 -8.57
CA LYS A 112 -22.93 -9.28 -8.97
C LYS A 112 -23.41 -8.21 -7.98
N PRO A 113 -24.08 -7.14 -8.45
CA PRO A 113 -24.49 -6.02 -7.59
C PRO A 113 -25.28 -6.41 -6.34
N GLY A 114 -26.09 -7.47 -6.41
CA GLY A 114 -26.90 -7.93 -5.28
C GLY A 114 -26.10 -8.55 -4.12
N ALA A 115 -24.83 -8.89 -4.33
CA ALA A 115 -23.95 -9.45 -3.31
C ALA A 115 -23.08 -8.38 -2.62
N VAL A 116 -22.91 -7.22 -3.23
CA VAL A 116 -22.05 -6.15 -2.72
C VAL A 116 -22.58 -5.64 -1.38
N GLY A 117 -21.70 -5.55 -0.38
CA GLY A 117 -22.03 -5.02 0.95
C GLY A 117 -22.97 -5.89 1.79
N GLN A 118 -23.15 -7.17 1.43
CA GLN A 118 -23.97 -8.09 2.21
C GLN A 118 -23.19 -8.67 3.40
N THR A 119 -23.92 -8.99 4.46
CA THR A 119 -23.40 -9.75 5.60
C THR A 119 -23.19 -11.21 5.24
N ALA A 120 -22.29 -11.91 5.94
CA ALA A 120 -22.00 -13.32 5.70
C ALA A 120 -23.26 -14.22 5.80
N ASN A 121 -24.11 -13.96 6.78
CA ASN A 121 -25.38 -14.68 6.93
C ASN A 121 -26.32 -14.47 5.76
N ARG A 122 -26.42 -13.23 5.26
CA ARG A 122 -27.27 -12.94 4.10
C ARG A 122 -26.74 -13.62 2.84
N LEU A 123 -25.42 -13.63 2.66
CA LEU A 123 -24.79 -14.35 1.55
C LEU A 123 -25.04 -15.86 1.64
N ALA A 124 -24.91 -16.45 2.83
CA ALA A 124 -25.20 -17.85 3.07
C ALA A 124 -26.67 -18.19 2.78
N GLU A 125 -27.60 -17.39 3.25
CA GLU A 125 -29.03 -17.54 2.97
C GLU A 125 -29.31 -17.52 1.45
N MET A 126 -28.75 -16.52 0.73
CA MET A 126 -28.94 -16.39 -0.72
C MET A 126 -28.33 -17.56 -1.49
N ALA A 127 -27.25 -18.17 -0.99
CA ALA A 127 -26.60 -19.34 -1.60
C ALA A 127 -27.22 -20.67 -1.13
N GLY A 128 -28.22 -20.66 -0.23
CA GLY A 128 -28.82 -21.87 0.33
C GLY A 128 -27.85 -22.70 1.17
N ILE A 129 -26.99 -22.01 1.97
CA ILE A 129 -26.01 -22.62 2.86
C ILE A 129 -26.39 -22.30 4.31
N ASP A 130 -26.30 -23.30 5.15
CA ASP A 130 -26.55 -23.15 6.59
C ASP A 130 -25.24 -22.83 7.34
N VAL A 131 -25.19 -21.68 8.00
CA VAL A 131 -24.04 -21.22 8.77
C VAL A 131 -24.47 -20.72 10.14
N PRO A 132 -23.58 -20.73 11.17
CA PRO A 132 -23.89 -20.13 12.48
C PRO A 132 -24.39 -18.68 12.34
N TYR A 133 -25.39 -18.30 13.15
CA TYR A 133 -26.07 -17.01 13.05
C TYR A 133 -25.13 -15.80 13.27
N ASP A 134 -24.03 -16.02 13.96
CA ASP A 134 -23.04 -14.98 14.31
C ASP A 134 -21.81 -14.99 13.38
N THR A 135 -21.90 -15.69 12.25
CA THR A 135 -20.84 -15.74 11.23
C THR A 135 -20.56 -14.35 10.67
N LYS A 136 -19.29 -13.95 10.72
CA LYS A 136 -18.84 -12.62 10.29
C LYS A 136 -18.32 -12.61 8.84
N VAL A 137 -17.60 -13.65 8.43
CA VAL A 137 -16.96 -13.76 7.13
C VAL A 137 -17.03 -15.20 6.64
N LEU A 138 -17.30 -15.39 5.35
CA LEU A 138 -17.19 -16.69 4.68
C LEU A 138 -15.83 -16.77 4.00
N ILE A 139 -15.10 -17.85 4.24
CA ILE A 139 -13.75 -18.08 3.73
C ILE A 139 -13.71 -19.32 2.88
N TYR A 140 -13.08 -19.25 1.72
CA TYR A 140 -12.79 -20.41 0.89
C TYR A 140 -11.30 -20.60 0.71
N GLU A 141 -10.81 -21.80 1.00
CA GLU A 141 -9.43 -22.22 0.81
C GLU A 141 -9.23 -22.65 -0.65
N THR A 142 -8.25 -22.05 -1.33
CA THR A 142 -7.97 -22.36 -2.75
C THR A 142 -6.49 -22.15 -3.03
N ASP A 143 -5.97 -22.79 -4.05
CA ASP A 143 -4.63 -22.58 -4.63
C ASP A 143 -4.68 -21.91 -6.01
N ASP A 144 -5.87 -21.74 -6.57
CA ASP A 144 -6.07 -21.16 -7.89
C ASP A 144 -6.02 -19.62 -7.83
N THR A 145 -4.97 -19.06 -8.43
CA THR A 145 -4.76 -17.61 -8.57
C THR A 145 -5.10 -17.09 -9.97
N SER A 146 -5.69 -17.91 -10.83
CA SER A 146 -5.99 -17.55 -12.21
C SER A 146 -7.14 -16.53 -12.31
N HIS A 147 -7.16 -15.80 -13.41
CA HIS A 147 -8.24 -14.85 -13.72
C HIS A 147 -9.63 -15.50 -13.73
N ASP A 148 -9.71 -16.76 -14.16
CA ASP A 148 -10.97 -17.50 -14.27
C ASP A 148 -11.51 -17.97 -12.92
N CYS A 149 -10.67 -17.95 -11.87
CA CYS A 149 -11.09 -18.26 -10.52
C CYS A 149 -11.88 -17.09 -9.92
N ALA A 150 -13.17 -17.27 -9.71
CA ALA A 150 -14.02 -16.26 -9.08
C ALA A 150 -13.48 -15.80 -7.71
N TRP A 151 -12.89 -16.74 -6.96
CA TRP A 151 -12.33 -16.48 -5.64
C TRP A 151 -11.02 -15.68 -5.67
N ALA A 152 -10.35 -15.56 -6.83
CA ALA A 152 -9.15 -14.74 -7.02
C ALA A 152 -9.47 -13.26 -7.32
N ASN A 153 -10.73 -12.90 -7.50
CA ASN A 153 -11.16 -11.56 -7.87
C ASN A 153 -11.68 -10.73 -6.68
N GLU A 154 -11.87 -9.43 -6.89
CA GLU A 154 -12.45 -8.51 -5.91
C GLU A 154 -13.89 -8.93 -5.54
N LYS A 155 -14.22 -8.89 -4.26
CA LYS A 155 -15.49 -9.42 -3.73
C LYS A 155 -16.43 -8.33 -3.20
N LEU A 156 -15.91 -7.21 -2.70
CA LEU A 156 -16.69 -6.08 -2.14
C LEU A 156 -17.79 -6.51 -1.16
N THR A 157 -17.55 -7.55 -0.41
CA THR A 157 -18.48 -8.13 0.55
C THR A 157 -17.73 -8.98 1.58
N THR A 158 -18.43 -9.61 2.52
CA THR A 158 -17.82 -10.40 3.60
C THR A 158 -17.36 -11.80 3.17
N LEU A 159 -16.69 -11.87 2.02
CA LEU A 159 -16.04 -13.07 1.46
C LEU A 159 -14.52 -12.91 1.43
N LEU A 160 -13.77 -13.97 1.74
CA LEU A 160 -12.31 -14.04 1.62
C LEU A 160 -11.86 -15.30 0.90
N GLY A 161 -10.85 -15.19 0.04
CA GLY A 161 -10.04 -16.31 -0.40
C GLY A 161 -8.89 -16.55 0.57
N MET A 162 -8.50 -17.79 0.83
CA MET A 162 -7.35 -18.13 1.66
C MET A 162 -6.42 -19.07 0.92
N TYR A 163 -5.15 -18.69 0.90
CA TYR A 163 -4.06 -19.40 0.20
C TYR A 163 -3.02 -19.85 1.20
N LYS A 164 -2.42 -21.01 0.95
CA LYS A 164 -1.29 -21.52 1.70
C LYS A 164 -0.02 -21.38 0.89
N ALA A 165 1.08 -20.96 1.50
CA ALA A 165 2.39 -20.86 0.89
C ALA A 165 3.44 -21.61 1.75
N GLU A 166 4.33 -22.35 1.12
CA GLU A 166 5.39 -23.08 1.83
C GLU A 166 6.56 -22.16 2.22
N THR A 167 6.76 -21.09 1.46
CA THR A 167 7.83 -20.11 1.71
C THR A 167 7.31 -18.68 1.61
N LEU A 168 8.04 -17.74 2.21
CA LEU A 168 7.70 -16.31 2.13
C LEU A 168 7.76 -15.78 0.68
N ASP A 169 8.72 -16.26 -0.11
CA ASP A 169 8.83 -15.88 -1.52
C ASP A 169 7.63 -16.37 -2.34
N GLU A 170 7.15 -17.58 -2.07
CA GLU A 170 5.91 -18.10 -2.67
C GLU A 170 4.70 -17.27 -2.23
N ALA A 171 4.61 -16.91 -0.94
CA ALA A 171 3.53 -16.04 -0.46
C ALA A 171 3.54 -14.68 -1.16
N TYR A 172 4.72 -14.12 -1.40
CA TYR A 172 4.86 -12.87 -2.18
C TYR A 172 4.46 -13.07 -3.63
N ASP A 173 4.76 -14.22 -4.24
CA ASP A 173 4.36 -14.53 -5.62
C ASP A 173 2.86 -14.67 -5.77
N ILE A 174 2.20 -15.38 -4.84
CA ILE A 174 0.75 -15.48 -4.79
C ILE A 174 0.12 -14.09 -4.65
N CYS A 175 0.57 -13.31 -3.66
CA CYS A 175 0.09 -11.95 -3.45
C CYS A 175 0.26 -11.07 -4.70
N TYR A 176 1.43 -11.12 -5.34
CA TYR A 176 1.73 -10.37 -6.54
C TYR A 176 0.80 -10.72 -7.71
N LYS A 177 0.56 -12.02 -7.96
CA LYS A 177 -0.35 -12.50 -9.01
C LYS A 177 -1.77 -11.97 -8.77
N LEU A 178 -2.29 -12.15 -7.55
CA LEU A 178 -3.62 -11.71 -7.18
C LEU A 178 -3.80 -10.18 -7.24
N VAL A 179 -2.78 -9.40 -6.88
CA VAL A 179 -2.78 -7.93 -7.05
C VAL A 179 -2.90 -7.55 -8.52
N LEU A 180 -2.21 -8.27 -9.42
CA LEU A 180 -2.28 -7.99 -10.86
C LEU A 180 -3.63 -8.33 -11.47
N GLU A 181 -4.35 -9.32 -10.94
CA GLU A 181 -5.61 -9.81 -11.51
C GLU A 181 -6.79 -8.82 -11.43
N GLY A 182 -6.69 -7.73 -10.73
CA GLY A 182 -7.78 -6.75 -10.74
C GLY A 182 -7.54 -5.55 -9.83
N GLY A 183 -6.42 -5.55 -9.11
CA GLY A 183 -6.09 -4.51 -8.13
C GLY A 183 -4.73 -3.83 -8.36
N ALA A 184 -4.17 -3.95 -9.57
CA ALA A 184 -2.88 -3.36 -9.87
C ALA A 184 -2.82 -1.87 -9.51
N GLY A 185 -1.80 -1.48 -8.75
CA GLY A 185 -1.62 -0.11 -8.25
C GLY A 185 -2.45 0.24 -7.01
N HIS A 186 -3.37 -0.62 -6.54
CA HIS A 186 -4.26 -0.27 -5.43
C HIS A 186 -3.60 -0.49 -4.06
N SER A 187 -3.68 -1.65 -3.47
CA SER A 187 -3.16 -1.95 -2.12
C SER A 187 -2.71 -3.40 -1.95
N ALA A 188 -1.75 -3.61 -1.07
CA ALA A 188 -1.32 -4.92 -0.58
C ALA A 188 -0.88 -4.79 0.89
N ALA A 189 -0.95 -5.86 1.66
CA ALA A 189 -0.59 -5.82 3.07
C ALA A 189 0.29 -7.00 3.50
N LEU A 190 1.04 -6.78 4.58
CA LEU A 190 1.90 -7.77 5.19
C LEU A 190 1.80 -7.66 6.71
N TYR A 191 1.55 -8.78 7.37
CA TYR A 191 1.68 -8.95 8.81
C TYR A 191 2.96 -9.71 9.11
N ILE A 192 3.85 -9.11 9.90
CA ILE A 192 5.22 -9.56 10.13
C ILE A 192 5.78 -8.89 11.40
N ASP A 193 6.82 -9.44 12.00
CA ASP A 193 7.59 -8.73 13.03
C ASP A 193 8.19 -7.44 12.41
N PRO A 194 7.94 -6.26 13.00
CA PRO A 194 8.52 -5.00 12.52
C PRO A 194 10.06 -4.97 12.45
N ALA A 195 10.74 -5.84 13.18
CA ALA A 195 12.20 -5.97 13.12
C ALA A 195 12.72 -6.62 11.81
N GLU A 196 11.85 -7.26 11.04
CA GLU A 196 12.18 -7.89 9.76
C GLU A 196 12.23 -6.90 8.59
N GLU A 197 12.98 -5.81 8.74
CA GLU A 197 13.04 -4.67 7.79
C GLU A 197 13.39 -5.09 6.36
N GLU A 198 14.29 -6.06 6.19
CA GLU A 198 14.69 -6.56 4.87
C GLU A 198 13.52 -7.24 4.15
N LYS A 199 12.75 -8.09 4.85
CA LYS A 199 11.57 -8.74 4.32
C LYS A 199 10.48 -7.73 3.97
N ILE A 200 10.25 -6.74 4.85
CA ILE A 200 9.29 -5.64 4.62
C ILE A 200 9.69 -4.85 3.37
N THR A 201 10.96 -4.48 3.24
CA THR A 201 11.48 -3.76 2.08
C THR A 201 11.31 -4.57 0.80
N LYS A 202 11.65 -5.88 0.84
CA LYS A 202 11.47 -6.80 -0.30
C LYS A 202 10.01 -6.88 -0.75
N PHE A 203 9.07 -6.97 0.20
CA PHE A 203 7.64 -6.95 -0.08
C PHE A 203 7.23 -5.65 -0.76
N GLY A 204 7.61 -4.50 -0.17
CA GLY A 204 7.29 -3.18 -0.70
C GLY A 204 7.78 -2.96 -2.14
N LEU A 205 9.01 -3.37 -2.43
CA LEU A 205 9.60 -3.25 -3.77
C LEU A 205 8.95 -4.20 -4.79
N ARG A 206 8.47 -5.37 -4.35
CA ARG A 206 7.86 -6.36 -5.23
C ARG A 206 6.42 -6.02 -5.60
N MET A 207 5.62 -5.51 -4.66
CA MET A 207 4.18 -5.32 -4.87
C MET A 207 3.90 -4.18 -5.85
N LYS A 208 3.05 -4.43 -6.83
CA LYS A 208 2.51 -3.44 -7.75
C LYS A 208 1.31 -2.73 -7.13
N ALA A 209 1.54 -2.13 -5.97
CA ALA A 209 0.54 -1.43 -5.17
C ALA A 209 1.04 -0.04 -4.77
N GLY A 210 0.17 0.94 -4.81
CA GLY A 210 0.48 2.31 -4.36
C GLY A 210 0.38 2.46 -2.84
N ARG A 211 -0.22 1.48 -2.16
CA ARG A 211 -0.35 1.40 -0.70
C ARG A 211 0.13 0.04 -0.24
N VAL A 212 1.30 0.01 0.37
CA VAL A 212 1.85 -1.17 1.04
C VAL A 212 1.65 -0.99 2.53
N ILE A 213 0.81 -1.83 3.12
CA ILE A 213 0.30 -1.68 4.47
C ILE A 213 0.95 -2.74 5.37
N ILE A 214 1.57 -2.32 6.46
CA ILE A 214 2.25 -3.23 7.39
C ILE A 214 1.52 -3.23 8.72
N ASN A 215 1.11 -4.42 9.19
CA ASN A 215 0.50 -4.67 10.50
C ASN A 215 -0.71 -3.76 10.82
N GLN A 216 -1.54 -3.48 9.82
CA GLN A 216 -2.72 -2.62 9.97
C GLN A 216 -3.94 -3.18 9.22
N PRO A 217 -5.16 -2.92 9.71
CA PRO A 217 -6.40 -3.20 8.99
C PRO A 217 -6.44 -2.44 7.67
N THR A 218 -6.54 -3.14 6.53
CA THR A 218 -6.31 -2.51 5.22
C THR A 218 -7.38 -1.51 4.79
N SER A 219 -8.65 -1.74 5.17
CA SER A 219 -9.71 -0.77 4.89
C SER A 219 -9.40 0.59 5.51
N PHE A 220 -9.03 0.61 6.79
CA PHE A 220 -8.75 1.84 7.53
C PHE A 220 -7.43 2.47 7.11
N ALA A 221 -6.38 1.67 7.00
CA ALA A 221 -5.07 2.15 6.59
C ALA A 221 -5.10 2.69 5.14
N GLY A 222 -5.80 2.01 4.24
CA GLY A 222 -5.93 2.44 2.86
C GLY A 222 -6.65 3.78 2.70
N ILE A 223 -7.69 4.03 3.48
CA ILE A 223 -8.40 5.32 3.47
C ILE A 223 -7.70 6.42 4.28
N GLY A 224 -6.56 6.14 4.91
CA GLY A 224 -5.83 7.13 5.70
C GLY A 224 -6.42 7.37 7.09
N ALA A 225 -6.88 6.30 7.76
CA ALA A 225 -7.46 6.36 9.10
C ALA A 225 -6.67 5.51 10.11
N LEU A 226 -7.07 5.56 11.38
CA LEU A 226 -6.46 4.89 12.52
C LEU A 226 -4.98 5.27 12.71
N TYR A 227 -4.07 4.30 12.65
CA TYR A 227 -2.65 4.47 12.94
C TYR A 227 -1.82 4.98 11.75
N ASN A 228 -2.47 5.24 10.62
CA ASN A 228 -1.77 5.68 9.41
C ASN A 228 -1.72 7.20 9.35
N PHE A 229 -0.52 7.77 9.49
CA PHE A 229 -0.25 9.20 9.40
C PHE A 229 0.44 9.61 8.09
N ASP A 230 0.79 8.64 7.23
CA ASP A 230 1.56 8.89 6.00
C ASP A 230 0.67 9.11 4.78
N ILE A 231 -0.62 8.78 4.88
CA ILE A 231 -1.57 8.85 3.78
C ILE A 231 -2.71 9.81 4.15
N ALA A 232 -3.00 10.76 3.26
CA ALA A 232 -4.12 11.68 3.44
C ALA A 232 -5.47 10.93 3.47
N PRO A 233 -6.41 11.31 4.36
CA PRO A 233 -7.73 10.70 4.38
C PRO A 233 -8.48 10.86 3.06
N SER A 234 -8.95 9.75 2.49
CA SER A 234 -9.71 9.75 1.23
C SER A 234 -10.48 8.45 1.03
N LEU A 235 -11.60 8.53 0.33
CA LEU A 235 -12.29 7.36 -0.23
C LEU A 235 -12.01 7.17 -1.74
N THR A 236 -11.18 8.04 -2.34
CA THR A 236 -10.76 7.97 -3.75
C THR A 236 -9.29 7.56 -3.80
N LEU A 237 -9.05 6.26 -3.95
CA LEU A 237 -7.74 5.63 -3.79
C LEU A 237 -7.09 5.37 -5.14
N GLY A 238 -6.48 6.40 -5.73
CA GLY A 238 -5.87 6.33 -7.06
C GLY A 238 -4.79 5.25 -7.18
N PRO A 239 -4.92 4.31 -8.13
CA PRO A 239 -3.95 3.23 -8.33
C PRO A 239 -2.79 3.61 -9.28
N GLY A 240 -2.72 4.83 -9.78
CA GLY A 240 -1.70 5.30 -10.69
C GLY A 240 -1.72 4.65 -12.07
N ALA A 241 -0.69 4.92 -12.87
CA ALA A 241 -0.58 4.41 -14.23
C ALA A 241 -0.63 2.88 -14.31
N VAL A 242 -0.10 2.17 -13.31
CA VAL A 242 -0.15 0.70 -13.22
C VAL A 242 -1.60 0.19 -13.17
N GLY A 243 -2.49 0.91 -12.49
CA GLY A 243 -3.92 0.63 -12.41
C GLY A 243 -4.77 1.44 -13.40
N HIS A 244 -4.16 1.95 -14.48
CA HIS A 244 -4.84 2.76 -15.51
C HIS A 244 -5.53 4.02 -14.97
N SER A 245 -4.96 4.65 -13.93
CA SER A 245 -5.44 5.90 -13.35
C SER A 245 -4.47 7.05 -13.63
N ALA A 246 -5.01 8.24 -13.79
CA ALA A 246 -4.23 9.47 -13.94
C ALA A 246 -3.50 9.89 -12.65
N TYR A 247 -3.84 9.31 -11.51
CA TYR A 247 -3.29 9.68 -10.22
C TYR A 247 -2.97 8.46 -9.36
N MET A 248 -1.82 8.49 -8.67
CA MET A 248 -1.46 7.51 -7.64
C MET A 248 -1.47 8.18 -6.28
N GLY A 249 -2.28 7.68 -5.37
CA GLY A 249 -2.40 8.19 -4.00
C GLY A 249 -3.84 8.42 -3.57
N ASN A 250 -4.00 8.92 -2.37
CA ASN A 250 -5.29 9.26 -1.81
C ASN A 250 -5.68 10.66 -2.29
N THR A 251 -6.67 10.72 -3.18
CA THR A 251 -7.14 11.99 -3.74
C THR A 251 -7.76 12.85 -2.66
N ASN A 252 -7.31 14.10 -2.54
CA ASN A 252 -7.81 15.09 -1.60
C ASN A 252 -8.04 16.43 -2.32
N TYR A 253 -8.17 17.54 -1.59
CA TYR A 253 -8.42 18.84 -2.16
C TYR A 253 -7.31 19.35 -3.09
N GLU A 254 -6.06 18.89 -2.93
CA GLU A 254 -4.93 19.36 -3.73
C GLU A 254 -5.11 19.02 -5.22
N GLN A 255 -5.73 17.88 -5.53
CA GLN A 255 -6.01 17.47 -6.90
C GLN A 255 -7.16 18.25 -7.54
N LEU A 256 -7.87 19.06 -6.76
CA LEU A 256 -8.95 19.93 -7.22
C LEU A 256 -8.48 21.37 -7.44
N LEU A 257 -7.21 21.68 -7.16
CA LEU A 257 -6.66 23.02 -7.27
C LEU A 257 -5.89 23.20 -8.58
N ASP A 258 -6.24 24.26 -9.30
CA ASP A 258 -5.43 24.77 -10.40
C ASP A 258 -4.37 25.74 -9.87
N ILE A 259 -3.13 25.26 -9.79
CA ILE A 259 -2.01 26.04 -9.27
C ILE A 259 -1.46 26.92 -10.39
N LYS A 260 -1.51 28.25 -10.18
CA LYS A 260 -0.93 29.24 -11.09
C LYS A 260 0.46 29.65 -10.62
N VAL A 261 1.37 29.78 -11.54
CA VAL A 261 2.71 30.31 -11.29
C VAL A 261 2.78 31.74 -11.78
N LEU A 262 3.05 32.67 -10.88
CA LEU A 262 3.36 34.04 -11.22
C LEU A 262 4.87 34.21 -11.36
N THR A 263 5.34 34.55 -12.53
CA THR A 263 6.75 34.84 -12.79
C THR A 263 6.94 36.30 -13.11
N MET A 264 7.97 36.91 -12.51
CA MET A 264 8.37 38.27 -12.81
C MET A 264 9.84 38.30 -13.19
N ARG A 265 10.19 39.08 -14.23
CA ARG A 265 11.58 39.35 -14.55
C ARG A 265 12.18 40.20 -13.42
N LYS A 266 13.29 39.74 -12.87
CA LYS A 266 14.13 40.54 -11.94
C LYS A 266 15.43 40.87 -12.67
N GLU A 267 15.70 42.14 -12.78
CA GLU A 267 16.98 42.62 -13.32
C GLU A 267 18.04 42.60 -12.23
N ASN A 268 19.30 42.40 -12.62
CA ASN A 268 20.46 42.36 -11.72
C ASN A 268 20.36 41.32 -10.58
N MET A 269 19.75 40.15 -10.87
CA MET A 269 19.66 39.08 -9.91
C MET A 269 20.89 38.18 -9.97
N LEU A 270 21.63 38.07 -8.86
CA LEU A 270 22.58 36.99 -8.63
C LEU A 270 21.83 35.73 -8.29
N TRP A 271 22.06 34.68 -9.05
CA TRP A 271 21.49 33.37 -8.76
C TRP A 271 22.25 32.71 -7.61
N LEU A 272 21.55 32.39 -6.55
CA LEU A 272 22.04 31.55 -5.48
C LEU A 272 21.15 30.32 -5.37
N GLN A 273 21.69 29.17 -5.72
CA GLN A 273 21.03 27.90 -5.46
C GLN A 273 21.55 27.36 -4.15
N LEU A 274 20.71 27.32 -3.14
CA LEU A 274 21.05 26.72 -1.86
C LEU A 274 20.84 25.19 -1.92
N PRO A 275 21.64 24.42 -1.19
CA PRO A 275 21.41 22.99 -1.04
C PRO A 275 20.05 22.72 -0.38
N LYS A 276 19.46 21.56 -0.64
CA LYS A 276 18.17 21.16 -0.09
C LYS A 276 18.14 21.18 1.45
N LYS A 277 19.30 21.06 2.09
CA LYS A 277 19.43 21.04 3.54
C LYS A 277 20.61 21.91 3.95
N VAL A 278 20.37 22.82 4.88
CA VAL A 278 21.39 23.70 5.45
C VAL A 278 21.34 23.54 6.97
N TYR A 279 22.49 23.20 7.56
CA TYR A 279 22.63 23.14 9.01
C TYR A 279 23.19 24.46 9.51
N PHE A 280 22.44 25.14 10.35
CA PHE A 280 22.81 26.48 10.84
C PHE A 280 22.61 26.61 12.35
N LYS A 281 23.61 26.22 13.11
CA LYS A 281 23.68 26.42 14.58
C LYS A 281 25.10 26.14 15.06
N THR A 282 25.58 26.85 16.07
CA THR A 282 26.82 26.50 16.75
C THR A 282 26.79 25.04 17.23
N GLY A 283 27.80 24.25 16.87
CA GLY A 283 27.89 22.81 17.22
C GLY A 283 27.06 21.87 16.37
N CYS A 284 26.43 22.32 15.27
CA CYS A 284 25.65 21.42 14.38
C CYS A 284 26.51 20.54 13.48
N THR A 285 27.79 20.87 13.27
CA THR A 285 28.67 20.14 12.35
C THR A 285 28.75 18.63 12.62
N PRO A 286 28.97 18.16 13.86
CA PRO A 286 29.01 16.73 14.17
C PRO A 286 27.71 16.01 13.85
N VAL A 287 26.58 16.67 14.08
CA VAL A 287 25.24 16.11 13.78
C VAL A 287 25.03 16.03 12.26
N ALA A 288 25.38 17.12 11.54
CA ALA A 288 25.26 17.17 10.09
C ALA A 288 26.09 16.09 9.39
N LEU A 289 27.34 15.90 9.80
CA LEU A 289 28.24 14.91 9.20
C LEU A 289 27.75 13.48 9.43
N ARG A 290 27.24 13.19 10.63
CA ARG A 290 26.66 11.88 10.95
C ARG A 290 25.44 11.59 10.10
N GLU A 291 24.48 12.51 10.06
CA GLU A 291 23.27 12.38 9.26
C GLU A 291 23.57 12.25 7.76
N MET A 292 24.50 13.05 7.25
CA MET A 292 24.92 12.97 5.85
C MET A 292 25.55 11.61 5.53
N LYS A 293 26.35 11.05 6.44
CA LYS A 293 26.93 9.72 6.27
C LYS A 293 25.85 8.64 6.22
N GLU A 294 24.86 8.69 7.11
CA GLU A 294 23.75 7.76 7.17
C GLU A 294 22.88 7.81 5.90
N VAL A 295 22.61 9.02 5.39
CA VAL A 295 21.74 9.21 4.22
C VAL A 295 22.44 8.89 2.90
N TYR A 296 23.73 9.23 2.75
CA TYR A 296 24.43 9.17 1.46
C TYR A 296 25.52 8.10 1.38
N ASP A 297 25.86 7.44 2.46
CA ASP A 297 26.94 6.41 2.58
C ASP A 297 28.21 6.77 1.78
N PHE A 298 28.65 8.04 1.83
CA PHE A 298 29.80 8.50 1.07
C PHE A 298 31.12 8.03 1.73
N LYS A 299 32.11 7.71 0.89
CA LYS A 299 33.44 7.23 1.31
C LYS A 299 34.52 8.32 1.20
N ARG A 300 34.23 9.38 0.46
CA ARG A 300 35.17 10.48 0.20
C ARG A 300 34.50 11.83 0.36
N ALA A 301 35.15 12.77 0.99
CA ALA A 301 34.70 14.14 1.16
C ALA A 301 35.72 15.12 0.61
N PHE A 302 35.25 16.16 -0.09
CA PHE A 302 36.08 17.23 -0.61
C PHE A 302 35.77 18.52 0.18
N ILE A 303 36.78 19.10 0.78
CA ILE A 303 36.65 20.27 1.63
C ILE A 303 37.15 21.50 0.89
N ILE A 304 36.29 22.49 0.73
CA ILE A 304 36.61 23.78 0.12
C ILE A 304 36.60 24.84 1.22
N THR A 305 37.73 25.55 1.37
CA THR A 305 37.89 26.64 2.35
C THR A 305 38.89 27.66 1.82
N ASP A 306 38.91 28.85 2.39
CA ASP A 306 39.98 29.80 2.12
C ASP A 306 41.25 29.47 2.90
N SER A 307 42.39 30.05 2.46
CA SER A 307 43.70 29.79 3.03
C SER A 307 43.81 30.25 4.47
N THR A 308 43.17 31.34 4.86
CA THR A 308 43.21 31.93 6.20
C THR A 308 42.48 31.03 7.20
N LEU A 309 41.25 30.62 6.91
CA LEU A 309 40.46 29.72 7.77
C LEU A 309 41.16 28.37 7.92
N TYR A 310 41.79 27.91 6.84
CA TYR A 310 42.57 26.67 6.90
C TYR A 310 43.75 26.76 7.84
N GLN A 311 44.57 27.83 7.71
CA GLN A 311 45.74 28.07 8.59
C GLN A 311 45.33 28.24 10.06
N LEU A 312 44.18 28.82 10.32
CA LEU A 312 43.61 28.97 11.66
C LEU A 312 43.03 27.66 12.26
N GLY A 313 43.07 26.55 11.53
CA GLY A 313 42.54 25.27 11.98
C GLY A 313 41.01 25.19 12.02
N ALA A 314 40.30 26.11 11.38
CA ALA A 314 38.81 26.13 11.39
C ALA A 314 38.17 24.85 10.83
N CYS A 315 38.88 24.12 9.97
CA CYS A 315 38.41 22.88 9.36
C CYS A 315 38.85 21.62 10.13
N ASP A 316 39.75 21.74 11.12
CA ASP A 316 40.37 20.57 11.76
C ASP A 316 39.34 19.64 12.42
N ALA A 317 38.37 20.21 13.10
CA ALA A 317 37.28 19.43 13.73
C ALA A 317 36.46 18.62 12.72
N ILE A 318 36.18 19.18 11.54
CA ILE A 318 35.48 18.53 10.46
C ILE A 318 36.33 17.39 9.87
N ILE A 319 37.60 17.68 9.56
CA ILE A 319 38.55 16.73 8.99
C ILE A 319 38.74 15.54 9.93
N ASN A 320 38.96 15.80 11.21
CA ASN A 320 39.14 14.76 12.20
C ASN A 320 37.89 13.88 12.34
N GLN A 321 36.70 14.45 12.41
CA GLN A 321 35.46 13.71 12.52
C GLN A 321 35.18 12.87 11.27
N LEU A 322 35.44 13.36 10.07
CA LEU A 322 35.32 12.58 8.82
C LEU A 322 36.30 11.41 8.83
N ARG A 323 37.53 11.64 9.22
CA ARG A 323 38.59 10.62 9.33
C ARG A 323 38.21 9.55 10.37
N ASP A 324 37.76 9.94 11.55
CA ASP A 324 37.30 9.02 12.59
C ASP A 324 36.09 8.18 12.14
N SER A 325 35.32 8.70 11.18
CA SER A 325 34.21 8.00 10.52
C SER A 325 34.63 7.13 9.33
N GLY A 326 35.94 7.01 9.05
CA GLY A 326 36.49 6.20 7.94
C GLY A 326 36.27 6.84 6.56
N ILE A 327 36.07 8.18 6.49
CA ILE A 327 35.86 8.91 5.25
C ILE A 327 37.17 9.55 4.82
N GLU A 328 37.63 9.27 3.60
CA GLU A 328 38.79 9.91 2.99
C GLU A 328 38.48 11.39 2.72
N THR A 329 39.40 12.26 3.09
CA THR A 329 39.24 13.69 2.86
C THR A 329 40.27 14.20 1.87
N ASP A 330 39.84 14.91 0.86
CA ASP A 330 40.66 15.74 -0.01
C ASP A 330 40.29 17.20 0.14
N ARG A 331 41.17 18.10 -0.25
CA ARG A 331 41.02 19.54 0.01
C ARG A 331 41.54 20.41 -1.12
N LYS A 332 40.89 21.56 -1.29
CA LYS A 332 41.39 22.66 -2.10
C LYS A 332 41.19 23.99 -1.36
N SER A 333 42.23 24.78 -1.26
CA SER A 333 42.08 26.20 -0.85
C SER A 333 41.69 27.03 -2.07
N VAL A 334 40.65 27.84 -1.93
CA VAL A 334 40.31 28.86 -2.91
C VAL A 334 40.96 30.15 -2.41
N VAL A 335 41.83 30.74 -3.22
CA VAL A 335 42.50 32.01 -2.97
C VAL A 335 41.49 33.14 -3.09
#